data_3262ba9adb7e99560359ca1348d76d42
#
_entry.id   3262ba9adb7e99560359ca1348d76d42
#
_cell.length_a   1.000
_cell.length_b   1.000
_cell.length_c   1.000
_cell.angle_alpha   90.00
_cell.angle_beta   90.00
_cell.angle_gamma   90.00
#
_symmetry.space_group_name_H-M   'P 1'
#
loop_
_entity.id
_entity.type
_entity.pdbx_description
1 polymer ?
#
loop_
_entity_poly.entity_id
_entity_poly.type
_entity_poly.pdbx_seq_one_letter_code
_entity_poly.pdbx_strand_id
1 'polypeptide(L)'
;MSDVRRGANRVLAVIVVLTFSLAAVAAILTSSKETKNYAPNTPEGVVQLFLKDVIEGKNEDAARYFSMTTTCDATDIDRSWIPDTVRVNLTNTQIEGDRAYIDVAVDMNQGQLFGDMYTEKHNFRLVRESSAWKILGIPWPLYSCDEVNK
;
A
#
# COMPACT_ATOMS: atom_id res chain seq x y z
N MET A 1 -6.71 40.14 46.55
CA MET A 1 -7.19 39.70 45.21
C MET A 1 -6.08 39.26 44.25
N SER A 2 -4.80 39.33 44.61
CA SER A 2 -3.66 38.96 43.74
C SER A 2 -3.29 37.48 43.76
N ASP A 3 -3.60 36.74 44.80
CA ASP A 3 -3.19 35.32 44.92
C ASP A 3 -4.06 34.34 44.12
N VAL A 4 -5.34 34.64 43.93
CA VAL A 4 -6.27 33.80 43.10
C VAL A 4 -5.87 33.84 41.63
N ARG A 5 -5.39 34.97 41.11
CA ARG A 5 -4.91 35.08 39.72
C ARG A 5 -3.61 34.28 39.47
N ARG A 6 -2.71 34.23 40.46
CA ARG A 6 -1.47 33.43 40.34
C ARG A 6 -1.73 31.94 40.33
N GLY A 7 -2.72 31.48 41.12
CA GLY A 7 -3.14 30.07 41.10
C GLY A 7 -3.78 29.67 39.76
N ALA A 8 -4.68 30.45 39.23
CA ALA A 8 -5.36 30.20 37.93
C ALA A 8 -4.37 30.17 36.75
N ASN A 9 -3.39 31.08 36.72
CA ASN A 9 -2.37 31.09 35.67
C ASN A 9 -1.44 29.84 35.74
N ARG A 10 -1.13 29.33 36.90
CA ARG A 10 -0.33 28.10 37.07
C ARG A 10 -1.10 26.88 36.62
N VAL A 11 -2.38 26.77 36.95
CA VAL A 11 -3.24 25.68 36.49
C VAL A 11 -3.38 25.71 34.97
N LEU A 12 -3.60 26.87 34.39
CA LEU A 12 -3.69 27.06 32.93
C LEU A 12 -2.37 26.65 32.25
N ALA A 13 -1.23 27.07 32.78
CA ALA A 13 0.08 26.70 32.24
C ALA A 13 0.32 25.18 32.27
N VAL A 14 -0.08 24.52 33.36
CA VAL A 14 0.05 23.04 33.48
C VAL A 14 -0.84 22.33 32.46
N ILE A 15 -2.09 22.78 32.27
CA ILE A 15 -3.00 22.21 31.27
C ILE A 15 -2.44 22.36 29.86
N VAL A 16 -1.93 23.55 29.53
CA VAL A 16 -1.33 23.82 28.22
C VAL A 16 -0.13 22.91 27.96
N VAL A 17 0.77 22.78 28.94
CA VAL A 17 1.94 21.88 28.80
C VAL A 17 1.51 20.44 28.63
N LEU A 18 0.51 19.95 29.38
CA LEU A 18 0.01 18.58 29.27
C LEU A 18 -0.64 18.33 27.90
N THR A 19 -1.42 19.27 27.37
CA THR A 19 -2.03 19.13 26.03
C THR A 19 -1.00 19.10 24.92
N PHE A 20 0.03 19.96 24.98
CA PHE A 20 1.13 19.93 24.00
C PHE A 20 1.96 18.65 24.11
N SER A 21 2.21 18.15 25.30
CA SER A 21 2.93 16.89 25.52
C SER A 21 2.15 15.69 24.94
N LEU A 22 0.84 15.63 25.16
CA LEU A 22 -0.03 14.59 24.60
C LEU A 22 -0.09 14.65 23.08
N ALA A 23 -0.18 15.86 22.50
CA ALA A 23 -0.16 16.04 21.05
C ALA A 23 1.18 15.63 20.42
N ALA A 24 2.31 15.93 21.06
CA ALA A 24 3.64 15.52 20.61
C ALA A 24 3.81 13.99 20.66
N VAL A 25 3.35 13.33 21.72
CA VAL A 25 3.40 11.86 21.83
C VAL A 25 2.51 11.20 20.75
N ALA A 26 1.30 11.73 20.52
CA ALA A 26 0.42 11.23 19.47
C ALA A 26 1.06 11.38 18.07
N ALA A 27 1.72 12.50 17.79
CA ALA A 27 2.41 12.73 16.52
C ALA A 27 3.57 11.74 16.30
N ILE A 28 4.33 11.40 17.35
CA ILE A 28 5.42 10.42 17.27
C ILE A 28 4.87 9.01 17.03
N LEU A 29 3.77 8.63 17.69
CA LEU A 29 3.17 7.30 17.55
C LEU A 29 2.51 7.09 16.17
N THR A 30 2.02 8.15 15.52
CA THR A 30 1.45 8.08 14.17
C THR A 30 2.51 8.13 13.07
N SER A 31 3.70 8.67 13.36
CA SER A 31 4.80 8.86 12.40
C SER A 31 5.61 7.59 12.11
N SER A 32 5.44 6.52 12.86
CA SER A 32 6.37 5.36 12.84
C SER A 32 5.93 4.16 12.00
N LYS A 33 5.00 4.31 11.05
CA LYS A 33 4.81 3.29 10.01
C LYS A 33 5.67 3.65 8.80
N GLU A 34 6.97 3.42 8.90
CA GLU A 34 7.85 3.47 7.74
C GLU A 34 7.34 2.49 6.67
N THR A 35 7.03 3.03 5.50
CA THR A 35 6.73 2.21 4.33
C THR A 35 8.01 1.46 3.96
N LYS A 36 8.02 0.15 4.11
CA LYS A 36 9.16 -0.67 3.74
C LYS A 36 9.38 -0.57 2.22
N ASN A 37 10.51 -0.02 1.82
CA ASN A 37 10.90 0.04 0.41
C ASN A 37 11.69 -1.22 0.05
N TYR A 38 11.22 -1.95 -0.95
CA TYR A 38 11.90 -3.12 -1.49
C TYR A 38 12.79 -2.74 -2.67
N ALA A 39 13.87 -3.49 -2.88
CA ALA A 39 14.74 -3.25 -4.02
C ALA A 39 13.99 -3.54 -5.34
N PRO A 40 14.11 -2.69 -6.38
CA PRO A 40 13.33 -2.82 -7.63
C PRO A 40 13.54 -4.13 -8.39
N ASN A 41 14.66 -4.82 -8.15
CA ASN A 41 15.01 -6.08 -8.78
C ASN A 41 14.57 -7.31 -7.99
N THR A 42 13.81 -7.14 -6.91
CA THR A 42 13.22 -8.24 -6.13
C THR A 42 11.75 -8.44 -6.52
N PRO A 43 11.18 -9.64 -6.31
CA PRO A 43 9.76 -9.88 -6.58
C PRO A 43 8.86 -8.90 -5.82
N GLU A 44 9.18 -8.64 -4.55
CA GLU A 44 8.45 -7.69 -3.71
C GLU A 44 8.52 -6.26 -4.27
N GLY A 45 9.72 -5.85 -4.73
CA GLY A 45 9.92 -4.54 -5.31
C GLY A 45 9.14 -4.35 -6.61
N VAL A 46 9.06 -5.38 -7.45
CA VAL A 46 8.26 -5.37 -8.68
C VAL A 46 6.78 -5.20 -8.37
N VAL A 47 6.24 -5.98 -7.41
CA VAL A 47 4.83 -5.83 -6.99
C VAL A 47 4.58 -4.46 -6.37
N GLN A 48 5.50 -3.95 -5.54
CA GLN A 48 5.38 -2.63 -4.94
C GLN A 48 5.34 -1.51 -5.98
N LEU A 49 6.23 -1.56 -6.99
CA LEU A 49 6.29 -0.57 -8.06
C LEU A 49 5.05 -0.66 -8.97
N PHE A 50 4.64 -1.87 -9.35
CA PHE A 50 3.40 -2.07 -10.10
C PHE A 50 2.21 -1.44 -9.40
N LEU A 51 1.98 -1.78 -8.13
CA LEU A 51 0.84 -1.27 -7.37
C LEU A 51 0.91 0.25 -7.16
N LYS A 52 2.12 0.79 -6.97
CA LYS A 52 2.33 2.24 -6.91
C LYS A 52 1.91 2.91 -8.21
N ASP A 53 2.39 2.42 -9.35
CA ASP A 53 2.09 3.00 -10.65
C ASP A 53 0.59 2.89 -10.98
N VAL A 54 -0.06 1.78 -10.63
CA VAL A 54 -1.52 1.60 -10.74
C VAL A 54 -2.28 2.64 -9.91
N ILE A 55 -1.91 2.83 -8.64
CA ILE A 55 -2.57 3.78 -7.73
C ILE A 55 -2.34 5.23 -8.19
N GLU A 56 -1.18 5.53 -8.78
CA GLU A 56 -0.84 6.83 -9.32
C GLU A 56 -1.44 7.09 -10.72
N GLY A 57 -2.16 6.12 -11.31
CA GLY A 57 -2.75 6.22 -12.65
C GLY A 57 -1.74 6.15 -13.80
N LYS A 58 -0.53 5.61 -13.54
CA LYS A 58 0.54 5.42 -14.53
C LYS A 58 0.41 4.06 -15.22
N ASN A 59 -0.70 3.84 -15.89
CA ASN A 59 -1.11 2.53 -16.40
C ASN A 59 -0.11 1.92 -17.39
N GLU A 60 0.49 2.73 -18.26
CA GLU A 60 1.52 2.30 -19.21
C GLU A 60 2.83 1.85 -18.50
N ASP A 61 3.21 2.54 -17.43
CA ASP A 61 4.40 2.16 -16.64
C ASP A 61 4.11 0.89 -15.85
N ALA A 62 2.91 0.78 -15.26
CA ALA A 62 2.46 -0.43 -14.57
C ALA A 62 2.45 -1.66 -15.48
N ALA A 63 1.98 -1.54 -16.73
CA ALA A 63 1.94 -2.65 -17.68
C ALA A 63 3.33 -3.19 -18.06
N ARG A 64 4.40 -2.41 -17.88
CA ARG A 64 5.78 -2.89 -18.13
C ARG A 64 6.25 -3.97 -17.16
N TYR A 65 5.58 -4.11 -16.03
CA TYR A 65 5.88 -5.18 -15.07
C TYR A 65 5.25 -6.52 -15.46
N PHE A 66 4.35 -6.54 -16.43
CA PHE A 66 3.71 -7.77 -16.88
C PHE A 66 4.68 -8.69 -17.60
N SER A 67 4.48 -9.99 -17.41
CA SER A 67 5.08 -11.03 -18.23
C SER A 67 4.55 -10.95 -19.67
N MET A 68 5.36 -11.31 -20.65
CA MET A 68 4.93 -11.41 -22.04
C MET A 68 3.85 -12.48 -22.26
N THR A 69 3.62 -13.35 -21.29
CA THR A 69 2.61 -14.41 -21.35
C THR A 69 1.32 -14.06 -20.63
N THR A 70 1.22 -12.88 -20.01
CA THR A 70 -0.05 -12.42 -19.43
C THR A 70 -0.99 -11.89 -20.51
N THR A 71 -2.30 -12.00 -20.26
CA THR A 71 -3.34 -11.56 -21.21
C THR A 71 -3.67 -10.09 -21.09
N CYS A 72 -3.28 -9.44 -20.00
CA CYS A 72 -3.65 -8.06 -19.68
C CYS A 72 -2.62 -7.04 -20.16
N ASP A 73 -3.11 -5.84 -20.42
CA ASP A 73 -2.33 -4.67 -20.83
C ASP A 73 -2.72 -3.40 -20.04
N ALA A 74 -2.19 -2.25 -20.45
CA ALA A 74 -2.48 -0.96 -19.83
C ALA A 74 -3.97 -0.56 -19.93
N THR A 75 -4.65 -1.02 -20.99
CA THR A 75 -6.08 -0.72 -21.20
C THR A 75 -6.95 -1.43 -20.18
N ASP A 76 -6.54 -2.63 -19.76
CA ASP A 76 -7.25 -3.37 -18.71
C ASP A 76 -7.10 -2.69 -17.35
N ILE A 77 -5.91 -2.13 -17.06
CA ILE A 77 -5.68 -1.31 -15.86
C ILE A 77 -6.57 -0.07 -15.89
N ASP A 78 -6.64 0.62 -17.03
CA ASP A 78 -7.44 1.84 -17.21
C ASP A 78 -8.94 1.60 -16.97
N ARG A 79 -9.43 0.42 -17.32
CA ARG A 79 -10.83 0.01 -17.11
C ARG A 79 -11.12 -0.47 -15.68
N SER A 80 -10.09 -0.71 -14.89
CA SER A 80 -10.26 -1.22 -13.54
C SER A 80 -10.67 -0.11 -12.59
N TRP A 81 -11.58 -0.42 -11.68
CA TRP A 81 -11.93 0.51 -10.63
C TRP A 81 -10.93 0.44 -9.48
N ILE A 82 -10.34 1.58 -9.15
CA ILE A 82 -9.40 1.73 -8.03
C ILE A 82 -10.02 2.72 -7.05
N PRO A 83 -10.22 2.34 -5.78
CA PRO A 83 -10.74 3.25 -4.76
C PRO A 83 -9.81 4.44 -4.52
N ASP A 84 -10.37 5.63 -4.23
CA ASP A 84 -9.60 6.84 -3.89
C ASP A 84 -8.68 6.65 -2.67
N THR A 85 -9.07 5.76 -1.76
CA THR A 85 -8.28 5.44 -0.56
C THR A 85 -8.02 3.94 -0.53
N VAL A 86 -6.79 3.58 -0.87
CA VAL A 86 -6.31 2.21 -0.83
C VAL A 86 -4.97 2.14 -0.11
N ARG A 87 -4.79 1.11 0.70
CA ARG A 87 -3.50 0.78 1.32
C ARG A 87 -3.16 -0.65 0.98
N VAL A 88 -1.95 -0.88 0.48
CA VAL A 88 -1.47 -2.22 0.19
C VAL A 88 -0.34 -2.58 1.14
N ASN A 89 -0.49 -3.72 1.80
CA ASN A 89 0.50 -4.27 2.71
C ASN A 89 0.98 -5.61 2.16
N LEU A 90 2.27 -5.75 1.91
CA LEU A 90 2.88 -7.01 1.56
C LEU A 90 2.99 -7.86 2.84
N THR A 91 2.45 -9.06 2.81
CA THR A 91 2.31 -9.91 4.01
C THR A 91 3.25 -11.11 4.00
N ASN A 92 3.54 -11.67 2.83
CA ASN A 92 4.42 -12.84 2.71
C ASN A 92 5.10 -12.87 1.33
N THR A 93 6.26 -13.53 1.26
CA THR A 93 7.01 -13.79 0.03
C THR A 93 7.50 -15.23 0.03
N GLN A 94 7.24 -15.95 -1.05
CA GLN A 94 7.76 -17.28 -1.30
C GLN A 94 8.45 -17.30 -2.67
N ILE A 95 9.71 -17.75 -2.74
CA ILE A 95 10.50 -17.81 -3.98
C ILE A 95 10.88 -19.28 -4.23
N GLU A 96 10.55 -19.79 -5.40
CA GLU A 96 10.82 -21.15 -5.85
C GLU A 96 11.52 -21.13 -7.21
N GLY A 97 12.84 -21.07 -7.19
CA GLY A 97 13.65 -20.96 -8.41
C GLY A 97 13.34 -19.70 -9.20
N ASP A 98 12.76 -19.84 -10.39
CA ASP A 98 12.39 -18.72 -11.25
C ASP A 98 10.92 -18.29 -11.08
N ARG A 99 10.24 -18.76 -10.04
CA ARG A 99 8.89 -18.34 -9.68
C ARG A 99 8.87 -17.68 -8.31
N ALA A 100 7.98 -16.71 -8.13
CA ALA A 100 7.74 -16.09 -6.84
C ALA A 100 6.23 -15.87 -6.63
N TYR A 101 5.84 -15.95 -5.36
CA TYR A 101 4.47 -15.75 -4.89
C TYR A 101 4.51 -14.68 -3.81
N ILE A 102 3.74 -13.61 -4.02
CA ILE A 102 3.72 -12.45 -3.12
C ILE A 102 2.30 -12.27 -2.61
N ASP A 103 2.12 -12.49 -1.32
CA ASP A 103 0.83 -12.24 -0.67
C ASP A 103 0.73 -10.79 -0.25
N VAL A 104 -0.36 -10.15 -0.62
CA VAL A 104 -0.69 -8.77 -0.26
C VAL A 104 -2.05 -8.70 0.42
N ALA A 105 -2.18 -7.78 1.37
CA ALA A 105 -3.45 -7.36 1.94
C ALA A 105 -3.77 -5.96 1.42
N VAL A 106 -4.92 -5.81 0.79
CA VAL A 106 -5.41 -4.55 0.22
C VAL A 106 -6.53 -4.04 1.11
N ASP A 107 -6.25 -2.97 1.84
CA ASP A 107 -7.23 -2.30 2.70
C ASP A 107 -7.92 -1.19 1.89
N MET A 108 -9.23 -1.28 1.74
CA MET A 108 -10.04 -0.34 0.97
C MET A 108 -11.09 0.31 1.87
N ASN A 109 -11.36 1.61 1.66
CA ASN A 109 -12.45 2.30 2.31
C ASN A 109 -13.63 2.40 1.33
N GLN A 110 -14.81 1.97 1.75
CA GLN A 110 -16.03 2.03 0.92
C GLN A 110 -16.66 3.43 0.83
N GLY A 111 -15.89 4.49 1.04
CA GLY A 111 -16.33 5.87 0.75
C GLY A 111 -17.26 6.50 1.80
N GLN A 112 -17.44 5.89 2.96
CA GLN A 112 -18.17 6.50 4.08
C GLN A 112 -17.18 7.09 5.10
N LEU A 113 -17.46 8.29 5.63
CA LEU A 113 -16.62 8.98 6.62
C LEU A 113 -16.33 8.16 7.89
N PHE A 114 -17.13 7.12 8.15
CA PHE A 114 -17.01 6.17 9.26
C PHE A 114 -17.29 4.72 8.80
N GLY A 115 -17.04 4.42 7.50
CA GLY A 115 -17.24 3.08 6.96
C GLY A 115 -16.17 2.10 7.46
N ASP A 116 -16.55 0.84 7.63
CA ASP A 116 -15.63 -0.22 7.98
C ASP A 116 -14.59 -0.37 6.87
N MET A 117 -13.32 -0.47 7.26
CA MET A 117 -12.25 -0.84 6.34
C MET A 117 -12.41 -2.31 5.96
N TYR A 118 -12.45 -2.56 4.67
CA TYR A 118 -12.50 -3.91 4.13
C TYR A 118 -11.11 -4.32 3.65
N THR A 119 -10.65 -5.49 4.05
CA THR A 119 -9.34 -6.03 3.67
C THR A 119 -9.51 -7.24 2.77
N GLU A 120 -8.98 -7.17 1.56
CA GLU A 120 -8.84 -8.30 0.66
C GLU A 120 -7.41 -8.85 0.70
N LYS A 121 -7.30 -10.18 0.59
CA LYS A 121 -5.99 -10.86 0.48
C LYS A 121 -5.81 -11.38 -0.94
N HIS A 122 -4.69 -11.05 -1.54
CA HIS A 122 -4.35 -11.44 -2.91
C HIS A 122 -2.97 -12.05 -2.98
N ASN A 123 -2.75 -12.96 -3.96
CA ASN A 123 -1.47 -13.58 -4.24
C ASN A 123 -1.04 -13.22 -5.65
N PHE A 124 0.04 -12.46 -5.78
CA PHE A 124 0.69 -12.15 -7.05
C PHE A 124 1.64 -13.28 -7.41
N ARG A 125 1.53 -13.75 -8.64
CA ARG A 125 2.45 -14.76 -9.21
C ARG A 125 3.43 -14.06 -10.13
N LEU A 126 4.72 -14.33 -9.94
CA LEU A 126 5.79 -13.76 -10.75
C LEU A 126 6.66 -14.88 -11.34
N VAL A 127 7.28 -14.55 -12.47
CA VAL A 127 8.28 -15.39 -13.14
C VAL A 127 9.53 -14.55 -13.43
N ARG A 128 10.67 -15.18 -13.49
CA ARG A 128 11.92 -14.54 -13.90
C ARG A 128 12.07 -14.67 -15.41
N GLU A 129 12.06 -13.56 -16.12
CA GLU A 129 12.29 -13.44 -17.55
C GLU A 129 13.56 -12.63 -17.81
N SER A 130 14.56 -13.23 -18.48
CA SER A 130 15.83 -12.55 -18.84
C SER A 130 16.48 -11.79 -17.69
N SER A 131 16.49 -12.35 -16.47
CA SER A 131 17.04 -11.78 -15.24
C SER A 131 16.14 -10.74 -14.53
N ALA A 132 14.97 -10.41 -15.05
CA ALA A 132 13.99 -9.52 -14.41
C ALA A 132 12.79 -10.33 -13.91
N TRP A 133 12.23 -9.91 -12.78
CA TRP A 133 10.96 -10.43 -12.32
C TRP A 133 9.81 -9.78 -13.07
N LYS A 134 8.85 -10.59 -13.52
CA LYS A 134 7.66 -10.17 -14.25
C LYS A 134 6.42 -10.77 -13.62
N ILE A 135 5.33 -10.01 -13.62
CA ILE A 135 4.06 -10.43 -13.02
C ILE A 135 3.29 -11.28 -14.04
N LEU A 136 2.96 -12.49 -13.63
CA LEU A 136 2.22 -13.47 -14.42
C LEU A 136 0.72 -13.42 -14.14
N GLY A 137 0.34 -13.44 -12.87
CA GLY A 137 -1.03 -13.42 -12.40
C GLY A 137 -1.28 -12.22 -11.52
N ILE A 138 -2.31 -11.44 -11.83
CA ILE A 138 -2.63 -10.17 -11.18
C ILE A 138 -4.03 -10.27 -10.61
N PRO A 139 -4.17 -10.57 -9.30
CA PRO A 139 -5.49 -10.71 -8.69
C PRO A 139 -6.19 -9.36 -8.51
N TRP A 140 -5.48 -8.31 -8.12
CA TRP A 140 -6.01 -6.97 -7.92
C TRP A 140 -5.14 -5.94 -8.64
N PRO A 141 -5.71 -4.93 -9.29
CA PRO A 141 -7.14 -4.62 -9.45
C PRO A 141 -7.83 -5.32 -10.64
N LEU A 142 -7.14 -6.20 -11.36
CA LEU A 142 -7.56 -6.72 -12.66
C LEU A 142 -8.39 -8.01 -12.57
N TYR A 143 -8.33 -8.75 -11.47
CA TYR A 143 -9.05 -10.00 -11.13
C TYR A 143 -9.18 -11.09 -12.24
N SER A 144 -9.02 -10.72 -13.51
CA SER A 144 -9.22 -11.59 -14.68
C SER A 144 -7.97 -11.80 -15.53
N CYS A 145 -6.81 -11.29 -15.09
CA CYS A 145 -5.55 -11.47 -15.80
C CYS A 145 -4.92 -12.81 -15.41
N ASP A 146 -5.08 -13.78 -16.25
CA ASP A 146 -4.47 -15.09 -16.11
C ASP A 146 -3.36 -15.32 -17.14
N GLU A 147 -2.53 -16.35 -16.88
CA GLU A 147 -1.58 -16.85 -17.87
C GLU A 147 -2.34 -17.35 -19.11
N VAL A 148 -1.83 -17.03 -20.29
CA VAL A 148 -2.24 -17.75 -21.51
C VAL A 148 -1.73 -19.19 -21.36
N ASN A 149 -2.61 -20.10 -21.08
CA ASN A 149 -2.31 -21.54 -21.15
C ASN A 149 -1.98 -21.88 -22.62
N LYS A 150 -0.69 -21.96 -22.93
CA LYS A 150 -0.18 -22.49 -24.20
C LYS A 150 0.05 -23.97 -24.09
#